data_9420db663e95e1fbf814d842217da19f
#
_entry.id   9420db663e95e1fbf814d842217da19f
#
_cell.length_a   1.000
_cell.length_b   1.000
_cell.length_c   1.000
_cell.angle_alpha   90.00
_cell.angle_beta   90.00
_cell.angle_gamma   90.00
#
_symmetry.space_group_name_H-M   'P 1'
#
loop_
_entity.id
_entity.type
_entity.pdbx_description
1 polymer ?
#
loop_
_entity_poly.entity_id
_entity_poly.type
_entity_poly.pdbx_seq_one_letter_code
_entity_poly.pdbx_strand_id
1 'polypeptide(L)'
;LAKVLSRIYKKNGIILEDSTGQKYICGSPRKDNPLTLKLLKDNLRWKLILDPELEFPEAYMRNEILIQNGSLEEFLMSLVENLGREEITTASYLSKKIYQAVRFISNFNLPGKARKNVEHHYDIGGDKGEKLYDIFLDTKHRQYSCAYWKENTKTLEEAQQNKIDHIIKKLNIKSGQKILEVG
;
A
#
# COMPACT_ATOMS: atom_id res chain seq x y z
N LEU A 1 -19.18 9.74 0.67
CA LEU A 1 -17.81 9.71 0.14
C LEU A 1 -17.44 11.05 -0.49
N ALA A 2 -18.26 11.61 -1.42
CA ALA A 2 -17.95 12.89 -2.09
C ALA A 2 -17.63 14.03 -1.09
N LYS A 3 -18.43 14.21 -0.04
CA LYS A 3 -18.17 15.20 1.01
C LYS A 3 -16.85 14.97 1.76
N VAL A 4 -16.42 13.71 1.94
CA VAL A 4 -15.15 13.38 2.56
C VAL A 4 -14.01 13.75 1.63
N LEU A 5 -14.08 13.32 0.37
CA LEU A 5 -13.07 13.65 -0.63
C LEU A 5 -12.95 15.16 -0.85
N SER A 6 -14.06 15.91 -0.92
CA SER A 6 -14.02 17.37 -1.05
C SER A 6 -13.37 18.08 0.14
N ARG A 7 -13.33 17.46 1.32
CA ARG A 7 -12.59 18.00 2.46
C ARG A 7 -11.09 17.67 2.40
N ILE A 8 -10.73 16.54 1.79
CA ILE A 8 -9.34 16.11 1.61
C ILE A 8 -8.68 16.93 0.51
N TYR A 9 -9.33 17.04 -0.64
CA TYR A 9 -8.77 17.72 -1.82
C TYR A 9 -8.83 19.24 -1.68
N LYS A 10 -7.70 19.86 -1.29
CA LYS A 10 -7.55 21.32 -1.11
C LYS A 10 -6.61 21.96 -2.13
N LYS A 11 -5.56 21.25 -2.56
CA LYS A 11 -4.51 21.76 -3.45
C LYS A 11 -4.79 21.49 -4.93
N ASN A 12 -5.42 20.37 -5.21
CA ASN A 12 -5.83 19.92 -6.53
C ASN A 12 -7.21 19.27 -6.41
N GLY A 13 -7.65 18.50 -7.38
CA GLY A 13 -8.95 17.86 -7.28
C GLY A 13 -9.12 16.69 -8.23
N ILE A 14 -10.17 15.93 -7.96
CA ILE A 14 -10.63 14.83 -8.80
C ILE A 14 -12.13 14.91 -9.04
N ILE A 15 -12.61 14.16 -10.01
CA ILE A 15 -14.03 13.85 -10.16
C ILE A 15 -14.28 12.48 -9.54
N LEU A 16 -15.28 12.39 -8.68
CA LEU A 16 -15.85 11.12 -8.24
C LEU A 16 -17.09 10.83 -9.09
N GLU A 17 -17.12 9.72 -9.80
CA GLU A 17 -18.30 9.21 -10.50
C GLU A 17 -18.84 7.99 -9.75
N ASP A 18 -20.08 8.03 -9.33
CA ASP A 18 -20.71 6.90 -8.62
C ASP A 18 -21.29 5.85 -9.58
N SER A 19 -21.82 4.76 -9.02
CA SER A 19 -22.38 3.64 -9.78
C SER A 19 -23.60 4.01 -10.65
N THR A 20 -24.22 5.16 -10.40
CA THR A 20 -25.34 5.68 -11.20
C THR A 20 -24.88 6.59 -12.34
N GLY A 21 -23.57 6.91 -12.40
CA GLY A 21 -22.99 7.87 -13.33
C GLY A 21 -23.04 9.32 -12.85
N GLN A 22 -23.55 9.55 -11.62
CA GLN A 22 -23.53 10.90 -11.03
C GLN A 22 -22.11 11.32 -10.70
N LYS A 23 -21.72 12.51 -11.15
CA LYS A 23 -20.40 13.09 -10.97
C LYS A 23 -20.39 14.11 -9.85
N TYR A 24 -19.36 14.06 -9.03
CA TYR A 24 -19.11 14.98 -7.92
C TYR A 24 -17.71 15.56 -8.06
N ILE A 25 -17.62 16.89 -8.03
CA ILE A 25 -16.34 17.59 -8.08
C ILE A 25 -15.78 17.64 -6.65
N CYS A 26 -14.57 17.11 -6.47
CA CYS A 26 -13.85 17.12 -5.21
C CYS A 26 -12.59 17.97 -5.36
N GLY A 27 -12.54 19.13 -4.71
CA GLY A 27 -11.45 20.09 -4.84
C GLY A 27 -11.49 20.86 -6.16
N SER A 28 -10.34 21.13 -6.74
CA SER A 28 -10.15 21.88 -7.98
C SER A 28 -9.47 21.01 -9.04
N PRO A 29 -10.23 20.13 -9.72
CA PRO A 29 -9.66 19.25 -10.74
C PRO A 29 -9.19 20.05 -11.97
N ARG A 30 -8.29 19.44 -12.75
CA ARG A 30 -7.85 19.97 -14.03
C ARG A 30 -9.06 20.22 -14.95
N LYS A 31 -9.06 21.32 -15.70
CA LYS A 31 -10.16 21.65 -16.64
C LYS A 31 -10.21 20.65 -17.79
N ASP A 32 -9.04 20.35 -18.33
CA ASP A 32 -8.90 19.40 -19.42
C ASP A 32 -8.55 18.04 -18.88
N ASN A 33 -9.39 17.04 -19.20
CA ASN A 33 -9.18 15.63 -18.84
C ASN A 33 -8.97 15.40 -17.33
N PRO A 34 -9.96 15.74 -16.47
CA PRO A 34 -9.81 15.62 -15.02
C PRO A 34 -9.66 14.17 -14.57
N LEU A 35 -8.74 13.94 -13.65
CA LEU A 35 -8.56 12.65 -12.99
C LEU A 35 -9.89 12.23 -12.36
N THR A 36 -10.39 11.05 -12.72
CA THR A 36 -11.72 10.60 -12.31
C THR A 36 -11.64 9.25 -11.61
N LEU A 37 -12.20 9.18 -10.42
CA LEU A 37 -12.41 7.95 -9.67
C LEU A 37 -13.85 7.48 -9.90
N LYS A 38 -14.03 6.38 -10.63
CA LYS A 38 -15.34 5.81 -10.92
C LYS A 38 -15.60 4.57 -10.07
N LEU A 39 -16.72 4.58 -9.38
CA LEU A 39 -17.22 3.45 -8.59
C LEU A 39 -18.25 2.67 -9.41
N LEU A 40 -18.05 1.38 -9.57
CA LEU A 40 -18.97 0.52 -10.32
C LEU A 40 -20.06 -0.12 -9.46
N LYS A 41 -19.90 -0.05 -8.11
CA LYS A 41 -20.87 -0.62 -7.16
C LYS A 41 -21.29 0.42 -6.12
N ASP A 42 -22.57 0.45 -5.80
CA ASP A 42 -23.14 1.46 -4.89
C ASP A 42 -22.64 1.30 -3.44
N ASN A 43 -22.44 0.08 -2.98
CA ASN A 43 -21.97 -0.20 -1.62
C ASN A 43 -20.53 0.26 -1.36
N LEU A 44 -19.72 0.49 -2.40
CA LEU A 44 -18.34 0.99 -2.24
C LEU A 44 -18.27 2.35 -1.56
N ARG A 45 -19.29 3.20 -1.73
CA ARG A 45 -19.32 4.51 -1.06
C ARG A 45 -19.20 4.40 0.46
N TRP A 46 -19.90 3.43 1.05
CA TRP A 46 -19.87 3.19 2.48
C TRP A 46 -18.63 2.43 2.93
N LYS A 47 -18.24 1.43 2.19
CA LYS A 47 -17.04 0.64 2.46
C LYS A 47 -15.78 1.51 2.48
N LEU A 48 -15.59 2.37 1.48
CA LEU A 48 -14.49 3.31 1.41
C LEU A 48 -14.51 4.40 2.51
N ILE A 49 -15.66 4.69 3.13
CA ILE A 49 -15.72 5.58 4.29
C ILE A 49 -15.32 4.84 5.57
N LEU A 50 -15.69 3.57 5.69
CA LEU A 50 -15.45 2.78 6.89
C LEU A 50 -14.02 2.26 6.97
N ASP A 51 -13.50 1.72 5.88
CA ASP A 51 -12.15 1.15 5.80
C ASP A 51 -11.51 1.40 4.43
N PRO A 52 -11.05 2.63 4.17
CA PRO A 52 -10.45 2.97 2.87
C PRO A 52 -9.12 2.23 2.61
N GLU A 53 -8.37 1.90 3.68
CA GLU A 53 -7.05 1.26 3.57
C GLU A 53 -7.15 -0.17 3.04
N LEU A 54 -8.23 -0.88 3.36
CA LEU A 54 -8.49 -2.23 2.88
C LEU A 54 -9.36 -2.23 1.62
N GLU A 55 -10.46 -1.50 1.65
CA GLU A 55 -11.49 -1.59 0.60
C GLU A 55 -11.05 -0.96 -0.73
N PHE A 56 -10.19 0.08 -0.70
CA PHE A 56 -9.73 0.70 -1.95
C PHE A 56 -8.86 -0.26 -2.77
N PRO A 57 -7.74 -0.83 -2.24
CA PRO A 57 -6.92 -1.74 -3.02
C PRO A 57 -7.67 -3.02 -3.44
N GLU A 58 -8.51 -3.57 -2.57
CA GLU A 58 -9.31 -4.75 -2.92
C GLU A 58 -10.33 -4.47 -4.02
N ALA A 59 -11.05 -3.37 -3.95
CA ALA A 59 -12.02 -2.98 -4.97
C ALA A 59 -11.33 -2.64 -6.31
N TYR A 60 -10.14 -2.05 -6.26
CA TYR A 60 -9.32 -1.80 -7.44
C TYR A 60 -8.90 -3.14 -8.10
N MET A 61 -8.38 -4.10 -7.31
CA MET A 61 -8.01 -5.43 -7.83
C MET A 61 -9.19 -6.21 -8.40
N ARG A 62 -10.40 -6.03 -7.85
CA ARG A 62 -11.63 -6.63 -8.36
C ARG A 62 -12.23 -5.88 -9.56
N ASN A 63 -11.58 -4.80 -10.04
CA ASN A 63 -12.11 -3.90 -11.09
C ASN A 63 -13.47 -3.28 -10.73
N GLU A 64 -13.74 -3.06 -9.46
CA GLU A 64 -14.94 -2.39 -8.97
C GLU A 64 -14.76 -0.88 -8.86
N ILE A 65 -13.49 -0.43 -8.91
CA ILE A 65 -13.04 0.96 -9.00
C ILE A 65 -12.21 1.12 -10.26
N LEU A 66 -12.51 2.16 -11.04
CA LEU A 66 -11.73 2.53 -12.21
C LEU A 66 -11.15 3.93 -12.02
N ILE A 67 -9.89 4.08 -12.40
CA ILE A 67 -9.23 5.37 -12.50
C ILE A 67 -9.22 5.76 -13.97
N GLN A 68 -9.84 6.89 -14.29
CA GLN A 68 -9.94 7.40 -15.64
C GLN A 68 -9.17 8.72 -15.77
N ASN A 69 -8.65 8.98 -16.95
CA ASN A 69 -7.90 10.20 -17.28
C ASN A 69 -6.61 10.37 -16.44
N GLY A 70 -6.01 9.26 -16.05
CA GLY A 70 -4.75 9.20 -15.32
C GLY A 70 -4.43 7.78 -14.88
N SER A 71 -3.32 7.63 -14.18
CA SER A 71 -2.83 6.36 -13.65
C SER A 71 -3.20 6.20 -12.17
N LEU A 72 -3.06 4.96 -11.65
CA LEU A 72 -3.15 4.69 -10.21
C LEU A 72 -2.11 5.51 -9.44
N GLU A 73 -0.90 5.63 -9.97
CA GLU A 73 0.17 6.42 -9.37
C GLU A 73 -0.23 7.89 -9.24
N GLU A 74 -0.74 8.52 -10.31
CA GLU A 74 -1.24 9.90 -10.25
C GLU A 74 -2.34 10.07 -9.21
N PHE A 75 -3.26 9.11 -9.11
CA PHE A 75 -4.33 9.15 -8.11
C PHE A 75 -3.76 9.07 -6.69
N LEU A 76 -2.85 8.14 -6.41
CA LEU A 76 -2.23 7.97 -5.09
C LEU A 76 -1.37 9.19 -4.73
N MET A 77 -0.59 9.73 -5.67
CA MET A 77 0.20 10.94 -5.45
C MET A 77 -0.71 12.13 -5.13
N SER A 78 -1.81 12.29 -5.86
CA SER A 78 -2.77 13.36 -5.60
C SER A 78 -3.41 13.27 -4.21
N LEU A 79 -3.66 12.04 -3.71
CA LEU A 79 -4.12 11.82 -2.35
C LEU A 79 -3.06 12.20 -1.32
N VAL A 80 -1.82 11.74 -1.49
CA VAL A 80 -0.71 12.02 -0.56
C VAL A 80 -0.45 13.53 -0.46
N GLU A 81 -0.46 14.25 -1.58
CA GLU A 81 -0.30 15.70 -1.60
C GLU A 81 -1.37 16.46 -0.82
N ASN A 82 -2.58 15.92 -0.76
CA ASN A 82 -3.72 16.54 -0.09
C ASN A 82 -3.90 16.07 1.36
N LEU A 83 -3.54 14.82 1.69
CA LEU A 83 -3.71 14.29 3.04
C LEU A 83 -2.78 14.92 4.07
N GLY A 84 -1.65 15.52 3.68
CA GLY A 84 -0.67 16.12 4.60
C GLY A 84 -0.34 15.21 5.78
N ARG A 85 0.77 15.43 6.47
CA ARG A 85 1.13 14.61 7.66
C ARG A 85 0.25 14.87 8.90
N GLU A 86 -0.52 15.94 8.93
CA GLU A 86 -1.19 16.42 10.17
C GLU A 86 -2.73 16.48 10.14
N GLU A 87 -3.38 16.30 9.02
CA GLU A 87 -4.83 16.52 8.90
C GLU A 87 -5.69 15.24 8.83
N ILE A 88 -5.24 14.15 9.40
CA ILE A 88 -6.15 13.03 9.72
C ILE A 88 -6.89 13.40 11.00
N THR A 89 -7.82 14.34 10.87
CA THR A 89 -8.43 15.04 11.99
C THR A 89 -9.71 14.37 12.50
N THR A 90 -9.95 14.62 13.73
CA THR A 90 -11.09 14.52 14.65
C THR A 90 -12.31 13.66 14.26
N ALA A 91 -12.85 13.71 13.05
CA ALA A 91 -13.90 12.77 12.61
C ALA A 91 -13.35 11.34 12.43
N SER A 92 -12.06 11.22 12.08
CA SER A 92 -11.35 9.94 12.01
C SER A 92 -10.95 9.43 13.41
N TYR A 93 -10.90 10.28 14.44
CA TYR A 93 -10.46 9.83 15.76
C TYR A 93 -11.49 8.91 16.42
N LEU A 94 -12.77 9.20 16.29
CA LEU A 94 -13.83 8.35 16.85
C LEU A 94 -14.02 7.08 16.01
N SER A 95 -14.01 7.19 14.67
CA SER A 95 -14.02 6.04 13.78
C SER A 95 -12.75 5.21 13.94
N LYS A 96 -11.60 5.84 14.15
CA LYS A 96 -10.32 5.17 14.42
C LYS A 96 -10.33 4.41 15.76
N LYS A 97 -10.97 4.94 16.82
CA LYS A 97 -11.13 4.20 18.07
C LYS A 97 -12.07 2.99 17.94
N ILE A 98 -13.20 3.16 17.25
CA ILE A 98 -14.12 2.05 16.97
C ILE A 98 -13.41 1.01 16.09
N TYR A 99 -12.73 1.44 15.06
CA TYR A 99 -11.93 0.59 14.18
C TYR A 99 -10.79 -0.14 14.94
N GLN A 100 -10.09 0.56 15.82
CA GLN A 100 -9.06 -0.06 16.67
C GLN A 100 -9.64 -1.10 17.63
N ALA A 101 -10.83 -0.87 18.20
CA ALA A 101 -11.51 -1.84 19.06
C ALA A 101 -11.94 -3.08 18.26
N VAL A 102 -12.54 -2.89 17.09
CA VAL A 102 -12.94 -3.99 16.19
C VAL A 102 -11.68 -4.74 15.70
N ARG A 103 -10.64 -4.03 15.33
CA ARG A 103 -9.36 -4.61 14.87
C ARG A 103 -8.65 -5.34 16.00
N PHE A 104 -8.72 -4.87 17.24
CA PHE A 104 -8.18 -5.59 18.40
C PHE A 104 -8.87 -6.96 18.56
N ILE A 105 -10.19 -7.02 18.39
CA ILE A 105 -10.96 -8.29 18.47
C ILE A 105 -10.64 -9.19 17.24
N SER A 106 -10.60 -8.61 16.03
CA SER A 106 -10.34 -9.36 14.80
C SER A 106 -8.89 -9.84 14.68
N ASN A 107 -7.94 -9.08 15.26
CA ASN A 107 -6.52 -9.44 15.29
C ASN A 107 -6.16 -10.39 16.43
N PHE A 108 -7.14 -10.89 17.18
CA PHE A 108 -6.86 -11.93 18.17
C PHE A 108 -6.37 -13.21 17.45
N ASN A 109 -5.05 -13.29 17.37
CA ASN A 109 -4.36 -14.28 16.56
C ASN A 109 -4.19 -15.56 17.40
N LEU A 110 -5.22 -16.39 17.41
CA LEU A 110 -5.13 -17.72 18.00
C LEU A 110 -4.01 -18.51 17.31
N PRO A 111 -3.23 -19.35 18.03
CA PRO A 111 -2.07 -20.05 17.47
C PRO A 111 -2.35 -20.80 16.16
N GLY A 112 -3.54 -21.38 16.00
CA GLY A 112 -3.95 -22.05 14.76
C GLY A 112 -4.22 -21.08 13.58
N LYS A 113 -4.70 -19.86 13.84
CA LYS A 113 -4.83 -18.80 12.82
C LYS A 113 -3.47 -18.23 12.44
N ALA A 114 -2.60 -17.99 13.42
CA ALA A 114 -1.27 -17.48 13.19
C ALA A 114 -0.49 -18.38 12.22
N ARG A 115 -0.53 -19.70 12.45
CA ARG A 115 0.13 -20.66 11.56
C ARG A 115 -0.41 -20.60 10.14
N LYS A 116 -1.74 -20.60 9.96
CA LYS A 116 -2.36 -20.47 8.63
C LYS A 116 -2.04 -19.15 7.94
N ASN A 117 -1.98 -18.05 8.69
CA ASN A 117 -1.65 -16.74 8.14
C ASN A 117 -0.19 -16.67 7.68
N VAL A 118 0.73 -17.25 8.46
CA VAL A 118 2.15 -17.34 8.09
C VAL A 118 2.32 -18.26 6.88
N GLU A 119 1.71 -19.45 6.90
CA GLU A 119 1.69 -20.38 5.78
C GLU A 119 1.14 -19.68 4.52
N HIS A 120 0.01 -19.02 4.61
CA HIS A 120 -0.56 -18.25 3.49
C HIS A 120 0.36 -17.11 3.03
N HIS A 121 1.03 -16.40 3.92
CA HIS A 121 1.96 -15.33 3.55
C HIS A 121 3.18 -15.85 2.78
N TYR A 122 3.72 -17.00 3.16
CA TYR A 122 4.87 -17.60 2.47
C TYR A 122 4.45 -18.48 1.27
N ASP A 123 3.23 -19.02 1.28
CA ASP A 123 2.65 -19.79 0.18
C ASP A 123 1.93 -18.94 -0.88
N ILE A 124 1.94 -17.61 -0.75
CA ILE A 124 1.54 -16.69 -1.85
C ILE A 124 2.39 -16.96 -3.12
N GLY A 125 3.27 -17.87 -2.99
CA GLY A 125 4.17 -18.36 -3.97
C GLY A 125 3.68 -19.51 -4.78
N GLY A 126 3.30 -20.62 -4.30
CA GLY A 126 3.13 -21.82 -5.10
C GLY A 126 3.79 -21.69 -6.48
N ASP A 127 3.50 -22.50 -7.43
CA ASP A 127 4.00 -22.35 -8.82
C ASP A 127 3.72 -20.96 -9.47
N LYS A 128 2.84 -20.15 -8.84
CA LYS A 128 2.51 -18.78 -9.28
C LYS A 128 3.19 -17.67 -8.48
N GLY A 129 3.69 -17.92 -7.32
CA GLY A 129 4.23 -16.88 -6.45
C GLY A 129 5.73 -16.71 -6.57
N GLU A 130 6.44 -17.67 -7.10
CA GLU A 130 7.81 -17.42 -7.58
C GLU A 130 7.81 -16.23 -8.53
N LYS A 131 6.82 -16.15 -9.41
CA LYS A 131 6.63 -15.02 -10.33
C LYS A 131 6.34 -13.69 -9.63
N LEU A 132 5.66 -13.67 -8.47
CA LEU A 132 5.42 -12.44 -7.73
C LEU A 132 6.73 -11.90 -7.15
N TYR A 133 7.52 -12.74 -6.52
CA TYR A 133 8.82 -12.35 -5.96
C TYR A 133 9.82 -11.92 -7.04
N ASP A 134 9.78 -12.52 -8.23
CA ASP A 134 10.61 -12.15 -9.37
C ASP A 134 10.33 -10.73 -9.89
N ILE A 135 9.13 -10.18 -9.62
CA ILE A 135 8.76 -8.83 -10.07
C ILE A 135 9.51 -7.74 -9.28
N PHE A 136 9.79 -7.96 -7.99
CA PHE A 136 10.32 -6.91 -7.13
C PHE A 136 11.59 -7.25 -6.34
N LEU A 137 11.99 -8.53 -6.28
CA LEU A 137 13.27 -8.90 -5.67
C LEU A 137 14.42 -8.78 -6.68
N ASP A 138 15.61 -8.54 -6.16
CA ASP A 138 16.83 -8.60 -6.95
C ASP A 138 17.05 -10.02 -7.51
N THR A 139 17.55 -10.09 -8.74
CA THR A 139 17.71 -11.37 -9.45
C THR A 139 18.85 -12.22 -8.90
N LYS A 140 19.86 -11.58 -8.29
CA LYS A 140 21.09 -12.22 -7.86
C LYS A 140 20.98 -12.87 -6.47
N HIS A 141 20.43 -12.16 -5.52
CA HIS A 141 20.39 -12.57 -4.11
C HIS A 141 18.99 -12.89 -3.63
N ARG A 142 17.95 -12.46 -4.35
CA ARG A 142 16.52 -12.64 -4.05
C ARG A 142 16.17 -12.29 -2.59
N GLN A 143 16.73 -11.18 -2.10
CA GLN A 143 16.56 -10.82 -0.69
C GLN A 143 15.26 -10.06 -0.45
N TYR A 144 14.40 -10.63 0.38
CA TYR A 144 13.14 -10.04 0.82
C TYR A 144 13.34 -9.17 2.06
N SER A 145 14.25 -8.21 1.95
CA SER A 145 14.55 -7.23 3.00
C SER A 145 15.11 -5.95 2.38
N CYS A 146 15.02 -4.82 3.13
CA CYS A 146 15.46 -3.52 2.64
C CYS A 146 16.90 -3.54 2.16
N ALA A 147 17.14 -2.97 0.99
CA ALA A 147 18.46 -2.80 0.42
C ALA A 147 19.21 -1.61 1.04
N TYR A 148 20.53 -1.56 0.91
CA TYR A 148 21.36 -0.46 1.39
C TYR A 148 21.88 0.38 0.22
N TRP A 149 21.24 1.50 -0.01
CA TRP A 149 21.58 2.44 -1.08
C TRP A 149 22.68 3.38 -0.61
N LYS A 150 23.85 3.24 -1.20
CA LYS A 150 24.96 4.19 -1.05
C LYS A 150 24.89 5.25 -2.13
N GLU A 151 25.63 6.33 -1.95
CA GLU A 151 25.88 7.30 -3.00
C GLU A 151 26.41 6.58 -4.26
N ASN A 152 25.85 6.92 -5.41
CA ASN A 152 26.12 6.29 -6.72
C ASN A 152 25.61 4.85 -6.93
N THR A 153 24.86 4.25 -6.02
CA THR A 153 24.17 2.96 -6.27
C THR A 153 23.07 3.14 -7.31
N LYS A 154 23.09 2.35 -8.39
CA LYS A 154 22.17 2.51 -9.53
C LYS A 154 21.11 1.42 -9.63
N THR A 155 21.39 0.22 -9.15
CA THR A 155 20.51 -0.93 -9.29
C THR A 155 20.16 -1.56 -7.94
N LEU A 156 19.06 -2.33 -7.92
CA LEU A 156 18.64 -3.05 -6.73
C LEU A 156 19.67 -4.13 -6.35
N GLU A 157 20.28 -4.78 -7.34
CA GLU A 157 21.33 -5.78 -7.16
C GLU A 157 22.56 -5.19 -6.44
N GLU A 158 23.00 -4.00 -6.87
CA GLU A 158 24.09 -3.28 -6.21
C GLU A 158 23.73 -2.90 -4.77
N ALA A 159 22.50 -2.43 -4.54
CA ALA A 159 22.02 -2.05 -3.23
C ALA A 159 21.92 -3.26 -2.27
N GLN A 160 21.49 -4.41 -2.76
CA GLN A 160 21.46 -5.65 -1.98
C GLN A 160 22.87 -6.16 -1.70
N GLN A 161 23.77 -6.09 -2.66
CA GLN A 161 25.19 -6.41 -2.42
C GLN A 161 25.82 -5.48 -1.38
N ASN A 162 25.57 -4.18 -1.47
CA ASN A 162 26.01 -3.20 -0.47
C ASN A 162 25.50 -3.51 0.95
N LYS A 163 24.27 -4.02 1.07
CA LYS A 163 23.71 -4.47 2.34
C LYS A 163 24.48 -5.67 2.90
N ILE A 164 24.73 -6.68 2.09
CA ILE A 164 25.49 -7.87 2.48
C ILE A 164 26.88 -7.45 2.97
N ASP A 165 27.59 -6.66 2.18
CA ASP A 165 28.93 -6.17 2.52
C ASP A 165 28.94 -5.36 3.82
N HIS A 166 27.89 -4.54 4.03
CA HIS A 166 27.74 -3.74 5.24
C HIS A 166 27.54 -4.62 6.48
N ILE A 167 26.71 -5.67 6.37
CA ILE A 167 26.48 -6.63 7.45
C ILE A 167 27.76 -7.40 7.77
N ILE A 168 28.44 -7.93 6.76
CA ILE A 168 29.71 -8.65 6.92
C ILE A 168 30.76 -7.76 7.60
N LYS A 169 30.86 -6.52 7.19
CA LYS A 169 31.78 -5.54 7.79
C LYS A 169 31.44 -5.26 9.27
N LYS A 170 30.15 -5.14 9.61
CA LYS A 170 29.71 -4.93 10.99
C LYS A 170 30.02 -6.14 11.88
N LEU A 171 29.83 -7.34 11.37
CA LEU A 171 30.10 -8.58 12.10
C LEU A 171 31.58 -8.83 12.32
N ASN A 172 32.45 -8.14 11.57
CA ASN A 172 33.92 -8.31 11.65
C ASN A 172 34.35 -9.79 11.58
N ILE A 173 33.76 -10.53 10.66
CA ILE A 173 33.93 -11.97 10.51
C ILE A 173 35.36 -12.30 10.15
N LYS A 174 35.94 -13.31 10.82
CA LYS A 174 37.29 -13.83 10.58
C LYS A 174 37.21 -15.27 10.07
N SER A 175 38.26 -15.67 9.35
CA SER A 175 38.35 -17.04 8.86
C SER A 175 38.28 -18.06 10.02
N GLY A 176 37.51 -19.14 9.81
CA GLY A 176 37.29 -20.20 10.80
C GLY A 176 36.15 -19.96 11.80
N GLN A 177 35.51 -18.80 11.80
CA GLN A 177 34.33 -18.55 12.65
C GLN A 177 33.10 -19.26 12.08
N LYS A 178 32.27 -19.76 12.99
CA LYS A 178 30.93 -20.28 12.66
C LYS A 178 29.90 -19.18 12.84
N ILE A 179 29.03 -19.01 11.88
CA ILE A 179 27.98 -18.00 11.87
C ILE A 179 26.65 -18.72 11.97
N LEU A 180 25.77 -18.24 12.86
CA LEU A 180 24.36 -18.63 12.93
C LEU A 180 23.52 -17.47 12.43
N GLU A 181 22.68 -17.73 11.45
CA GLU A 181 21.64 -16.82 10.99
C GLU A 181 20.29 -17.33 11.48
N VAL A 182 19.47 -16.44 12.03
CA VAL A 182 18.13 -16.75 12.51
C VAL A 182 17.15 -15.80 11.83
N GLY A 183 16.33 -16.32 10.94
CA GLY A 183 15.22 -15.54 10.36
C GLY A 183 15.13 -15.45 8.94
#